data_88007b0d87853ba3e9c93fc91e082aef
#
_entry.id   88007b0d87853ba3e9c93fc91e082aef
#
_cell.length_a   1.000
_cell.length_b   1.000
_cell.length_c   1.000
_cell.angle_alpha   90.00
_cell.angle_beta   90.00
_cell.angle_gamma   90.00
#
_symmetry.space_group_name_H-M   'P 1'
#
loop_
_entity.id
_entity.type
_entity.pdbx_description
1 polymer ?
#
loop_
_entity_poly.entity_id
_entity_poly.type
_entity_poly.pdbx_seq_one_letter_code
_entity_poly.pdbx_strand_id
1 'polypeptide(L)'
;MTQRYDLVIAGGGPSGSAAAWQAAQTGAKVLICDKAEFPRDKPCGDGLTARAVSYLQKMGLADEVATFHRVNRVTVFSPSRWELSFPKRPGMPDHGHTVSRTHLDSVLLKHAESAGAEVRQGAEVAGPELDANGRVIGVVLKGGEKVYGDAVIAADGAYSPIKRALKIDSEYNGYSAIAIRSEMHANRPDSDSLDIYLKLVFQGDQLPGYGWVFPMGNGVFNIGLGYVNSYKNWQSINATQFLGEFLRTLPPDWDLPPIEELKKNKSVRAWRLPMGFTAWPPWRPGVLFTGDSLGAGKPASGAGISKALESGLAAGECAIAALQNGGPGDFTNYAQRMEAAWGREYRRGRYMHKLIGQPRLANAGVKLIDNAAFRDRMLKALYKKAQGPQHSF
;
A
#
# COMPACT_ATOMS: atom_id res chain seq x y z
N MET A 1 -20.13 -32.66 -4.75
CA MET A 1 -20.40 -31.59 -3.76
C MET A 1 -19.44 -30.44 -4.03
N THR A 2 -19.95 -29.24 -4.20
CA THR A 2 -19.08 -28.06 -4.41
C THR A 2 -18.31 -27.82 -3.13
N GLN A 3 -16.99 -27.75 -3.22
CA GLN A 3 -16.11 -27.51 -2.06
C GLN A 3 -16.42 -26.14 -1.45
N ARG A 4 -16.67 -26.10 -0.13
CA ARG A 4 -16.93 -24.87 0.61
C ARG A 4 -15.77 -24.57 1.57
N TYR A 5 -15.42 -23.30 1.66
CA TYR A 5 -14.38 -22.80 2.53
C TYR A 5 -15.00 -21.98 3.68
N ASP A 6 -14.30 -21.89 4.80
CA ASP A 6 -14.67 -20.93 5.85
C ASP A 6 -14.43 -19.51 5.35
N LEU A 7 -13.32 -19.32 4.62
CA LEU A 7 -12.92 -18.01 4.13
C LEU A 7 -12.38 -18.08 2.70
N VAL A 8 -12.94 -17.27 1.81
CA VAL A 8 -12.41 -17.05 0.45
C VAL A 8 -11.80 -15.66 0.37
N ILE A 9 -10.56 -15.57 -0.10
CA ILE A 9 -9.80 -14.32 -0.21
C ILE A 9 -9.54 -14.03 -1.68
N ALA A 10 -10.03 -12.90 -2.17
CA ALA A 10 -9.77 -12.42 -3.51
C ALA A 10 -8.50 -11.56 -3.52
N GLY A 11 -7.41 -12.08 -4.10
CA GLY A 11 -6.11 -11.44 -4.22
C GLY A 11 -5.07 -11.89 -3.18
N GLY A 12 -3.91 -12.36 -3.67
CA GLY A 12 -2.75 -12.84 -2.90
C GLY A 12 -1.67 -11.76 -2.67
N GLY A 13 -2.04 -10.47 -2.71
CA GLY A 13 -1.13 -9.39 -2.33
C GLY A 13 -0.92 -9.29 -0.81
N PRO A 14 -0.15 -8.29 -0.31
CA PRO A 14 0.20 -8.21 1.12
C PRO A 14 -0.98 -8.27 2.08
N SER A 15 -2.13 -7.69 1.73
CA SER A 15 -3.31 -7.75 2.60
C SER A 15 -4.01 -9.10 2.57
N GLY A 16 -4.13 -9.71 1.40
CA GLY A 16 -4.77 -11.03 1.27
C GLY A 16 -3.93 -12.14 1.88
N SER A 17 -2.62 -12.14 1.62
CA SER A 17 -1.71 -13.12 2.23
C SER A 17 -1.65 -12.97 3.76
N ALA A 18 -1.63 -11.73 4.28
CA ALA A 18 -1.67 -11.51 5.73
C ALA A 18 -2.99 -11.97 6.36
N ALA A 19 -4.14 -11.74 5.68
CA ALA A 19 -5.43 -12.22 6.14
C ALA A 19 -5.53 -13.75 6.14
N ALA A 20 -5.00 -14.37 5.08
CA ALA A 20 -4.98 -15.82 4.95
C ALA A 20 -4.10 -16.47 6.01
N TRP A 21 -2.88 -15.94 6.20
CA TRP A 21 -1.98 -16.41 7.24
C TRP A 21 -2.63 -16.34 8.63
N GLN A 22 -3.25 -15.20 8.96
CA GLN A 22 -3.91 -14.99 10.25
C GLN A 22 -5.08 -15.96 10.45
N ALA A 23 -5.90 -16.17 9.43
CA ALA A 23 -7.04 -17.07 9.51
C ALA A 23 -6.61 -18.54 9.58
N ALA A 24 -5.64 -18.96 8.77
CA ALA A 24 -5.16 -20.34 8.74
C ALA A 24 -4.55 -20.80 10.08
N GLN A 25 -3.98 -19.89 10.88
CA GLN A 25 -3.48 -20.22 12.24
C GLN A 25 -4.56 -20.79 13.15
N THR A 26 -5.84 -20.59 12.87
CA THR A 26 -6.95 -21.13 13.67
C THR A 26 -7.44 -22.50 13.19
N GLY A 27 -6.84 -23.06 12.15
CA GLY A 27 -7.29 -24.29 11.49
C GLY A 27 -8.45 -24.08 10.50
N ALA A 28 -8.84 -22.84 10.21
CA ALA A 28 -9.89 -22.53 9.25
C ALA A 28 -9.49 -22.95 7.83
N LYS A 29 -10.45 -23.39 7.05
CA LYS A 29 -10.27 -23.75 5.65
C LYS A 29 -10.30 -22.49 4.78
N VAL A 30 -9.11 -22.00 4.43
CA VAL A 30 -8.91 -20.74 3.72
C VAL A 30 -8.49 -20.99 2.28
N LEU A 31 -9.10 -20.27 1.32
CA LEU A 31 -8.68 -20.24 -0.07
C LEU A 31 -8.30 -18.82 -0.49
N ILE A 32 -7.14 -18.66 -1.10
CA ILE A 32 -6.74 -17.46 -1.84
C ILE A 32 -6.92 -17.70 -3.34
N CYS A 33 -7.60 -16.77 -4.04
CA CYS A 33 -7.66 -16.72 -5.49
C CYS A 33 -6.91 -15.47 -5.97
N ASP A 34 -5.84 -15.62 -6.75
CA ASP A 34 -5.16 -14.51 -7.41
C ASP A 34 -5.10 -14.72 -8.93
N LYS A 35 -5.31 -13.63 -9.69
CA LYS A 35 -5.28 -13.66 -11.16
C LYS A 35 -3.90 -13.89 -11.75
N ALA A 36 -2.85 -13.61 -10.99
CA ALA A 36 -1.47 -13.75 -11.42
C ALA A 36 -0.86 -15.05 -10.93
N GLU A 37 0.17 -15.49 -11.63
CA GLU A 37 1.15 -16.48 -11.15
C GLU A 37 2.31 -15.73 -10.49
N PHE A 38 2.74 -16.20 -9.33
CA PHE A 38 3.85 -15.61 -8.58
C PHE A 38 5.17 -16.34 -8.91
N PRO A 39 6.28 -15.61 -9.02
CA PRO A 39 6.49 -14.19 -8.68
C PRO A 39 5.92 -13.24 -9.74
N ARG A 40 5.25 -12.14 -9.28
CA ARG A 40 4.68 -11.11 -10.16
C ARG A 40 5.08 -9.71 -9.73
N ASP A 41 5.25 -8.80 -10.68
CA ASP A 41 5.48 -7.38 -10.38
C ASP A 41 4.16 -6.65 -10.06
N LYS A 42 4.25 -5.68 -9.15
CA LYS A 42 3.21 -4.67 -8.90
C LYS A 42 3.87 -3.31 -8.67
N PRO A 43 3.49 -2.25 -9.41
CA PRO A 43 4.09 -0.92 -9.23
C PRO A 43 4.02 -0.45 -7.78
N CYS A 44 5.18 -0.12 -7.23
CA CYS A 44 5.39 0.32 -5.85
C CYS A 44 6.72 1.06 -5.77
N GLY A 45 6.93 1.89 -4.76
CA GLY A 45 8.24 2.39 -4.39
C GLY A 45 9.07 1.39 -3.57
N ASP A 46 8.50 0.22 -3.25
CA ASP A 46 9.15 -0.94 -2.60
C ASP A 46 9.77 -0.66 -1.22
N GLY A 47 9.46 0.50 -0.64
CA GLY A 47 9.93 0.88 0.70
C GLY A 47 9.06 0.30 1.81
N LEU A 48 9.68 -0.39 2.76
CA LEU A 48 9.08 -0.89 3.99
C LEU A 48 9.38 0.06 5.14
N THR A 49 8.34 0.66 5.70
CA THR A 49 8.46 1.44 6.93
C THR A 49 8.74 0.54 8.13
N ALA A 50 9.28 1.08 9.21
CA ALA A 50 9.47 0.36 10.49
C ALA A 50 8.19 -0.40 10.95
N ARG A 51 7.00 0.17 10.68
CA ARG A 51 5.73 -0.49 10.97
C ARG A 51 5.48 -1.70 10.08
N ALA A 52 5.81 -1.64 8.79
CA ALA A 52 5.68 -2.80 7.91
C ALA A 52 6.63 -3.92 8.34
N VAL A 53 7.87 -3.58 8.67
CA VAL A 53 8.86 -4.52 9.23
C VAL A 53 8.34 -5.17 10.51
N SER A 54 7.77 -4.39 11.44
CA SER A 54 7.17 -4.91 12.68
C SER A 54 6.05 -5.92 12.41
N TYR A 55 5.19 -5.71 11.41
CA TYR A 55 4.15 -6.69 11.06
C TYR A 55 4.74 -7.97 10.46
N LEU A 56 5.74 -7.86 9.58
CA LEU A 56 6.42 -9.03 9.03
C LEU A 56 7.10 -9.86 10.13
N GLN A 57 7.76 -9.19 11.09
CA GLN A 57 8.36 -9.86 12.24
C GLN A 57 7.31 -10.56 13.12
N LYS A 58 6.16 -9.93 13.38
CA LYS A 58 5.03 -10.56 14.10
C LYS A 58 4.45 -11.77 13.36
N MET A 59 4.52 -11.78 12.04
CA MET A 59 4.14 -12.92 11.22
C MET A 59 5.22 -14.03 11.20
N GLY A 60 6.34 -13.89 11.94
CA GLY A 60 7.41 -14.89 11.95
C GLY A 60 8.41 -14.78 10.80
N LEU A 61 8.40 -13.68 10.04
CA LEU A 61 9.27 -13.46 8.88
C LEU A 61 10.52 -12.62 9.21
N ALA A 62 11.01 -12.68 10.44
CA ALA A 62 12.18 -11.88 10.87
C ALA A 62 13.44 -12.22 10.07
N ASP A 63 13.72 -13.51 9.85
CA ASP A 63 14.89 -13.98 9.12
C ASP A 63 14.83 -13.58 7.65
N GLU A 64 13.65 -13.65 7.05
CA GLU A 64 13.45 -13.21 5.66
C GLU A 64 13.66 -11.70 5.53
N VAL A 65 13.10 -10.91 6.46
CA VAL A 65 13.29 -9.45 6.50
C VAL A 65 14.77 -9.07 6.64
N ALA A 66 15.56 -9.86 7.35
CA ALA A 66 17.00 -9.60 7.52
C ALA A 66 17.78 -9.69 6.18
N THR A 67 17.22 -10.37 5.17
CA THR A 67 17.83 -10.46 3.81
C THR A 67 17.54 -9.23 2.94
N PHE A 68 16.56 -8.40 3.30
CA PHE A 68 16.16 -7.22 2.53
C PHE A 68 17.18 -6.09 2.68
N HIS A 69 17.27 -5.23 1.67
CA HIS A 69 18.17 -4.07 1.75
C HIS A 69 17.72 -3.14 2.88
N ARG A 70 18.59 -2.94 3.88
CA ARG A 70 18.29 -2.15 5.08
C ARG A 70 18.46 -0.66 4.80
N VAL A 71 17.51 0.14 5.32
CA VAL A 71 17.55 1.60 5.28
C VAL A 71 17.39 2.18 6.69
N ASN A 72 18.27 3.11 7.06
CA ASN A 72 18.36 3.65 8.40
C ASN A 72 17.84 5.09 8.51
N ARG A 73 17.65 5.78 7.38
CA ARG A 73 17.22 7.18 7.35
C ARG A 73 16.36 7.50 6.13
N VAL A 74 15.78 8.66 6.17
CA VAL A 74 15.08 9.28 5.03
C VAL A 74 15.76 10.61 4.75
N THR A 75 16.24 10.82 3.55
CA THR A 75 16.77 12.12 3.11
C THR A 75 15.70 12.85 2.32
N VAL A 76 15.40 14.07 2.71
CA VAL A 76 14.42 14.91 2.03
C VAL A 76 15.14 16.02 1.28
N PHE A 77 14.90 16.05 -0.02
CA PHE A 77 15.33 17.12 -0.93
C PHE A 77 14.13 18.06 -1.14
N SER A 78 14.10 19.12 -0.33
CA SER A 78 13.40 20.37 -0.58
C SER A 78 14.41 21.30 -1.27
N PRO A 79 14.25 22.63 -1.39
CA PRO A 79 15.37 23.46 -1.83
C PRO A 79 16.65 23.20 -1.01
N SER A 80 16.55 22.96 0.30
CA SER A 80 17.64 22.42 1.12
C SER A 80 17.58 20.89 1.22
N ARG A 81 18.71 20.27 1.59
CA ARG A 81 18.79 18.85 1.94
C ARG A 81 18.76 18.69 3.45
N TRP A 82 17.97 17.76 3.96
CA TRP A 82 17.93 17.41 5.38
C TRP A 82 17.56 15.95 5.60
N GLU A 83 17.95 15.40 6.73
CA GLU A 83 17.82 13.97 7.02
C GLU A 83 16.91 13.73 8.23
N LEU A 84 16.19 12.60 8.17
CA LEU A 84 15.35 12.08 9.22
C LEU A 84 15.82 10.68 9.57
N SER A 85 16.09 10.42 10.85
CA SER A 85 16.21 9.05 11.34
C SER A 85 14.82 8.46 11.60
N PHE A 86 14.69 7.16 11.47
CA PHE A 86 13.47 6.48 11.91
C PHE A 86 13.31 6.67 13.44
N PRO A 87 12.11 7.04 13.91
CA PRO A 87 11.90 7.27 15.33
C PRO A 87 11.99 5.97 16.11
N LYS A 88 12.80 5.96 17.17
CA LYS A 88 12.83 4.85 18.12
C LYS A 88 11.50 4.75 18.84
N ARG A 89 10.87 3.57 18.78
CA ARG A 89 9.58 3.28 19.42
C ARG A 89 9.66 1.92 20.09
N PRO A 90 9.10 1.76 21.31
CA PRO A 90 9.01 0.46 21.92
C PRO A 90 8.31 -0.56 21.00
N GLY A 91 8.89 -1.73 20.85
CA GLY A 91 8.34 -2.82 20.03
C GLY A 91 8.35 -2.57 18.51
N MET A 92 9.07 -1.56 18.03
CA MET A 92 9.24 -1.31 16.59
C MET A 92 10.72 -1.18 16.23
N PRO A 93 11.14 -1.66 15.06
CA PRO A 93 12.46 -1.36 14.50
C PRO A 93 12.69 0.16 14.36
N ASP A 94 13.94 0.59 14.50
CA ASP A 94 14.38 1.96 14.23
C ASP A 94 14.92 2.14 12.81
N HIS A 95 14.55 1.24 11.92
CA HIS A 95 14.95 1.19 10.52
C HIS A 95 13.80 0.70 9.63
N GLY A 96 13.96 0.88 8.35
CA GLY A 96 13.13 0.30 7.30
C GLY A 96 13.92 -0.66 6.44
N HIS A 97 13.30 -1.12 5.38
CA HIS A 97 13.93 -1.92 4.32
C HIS A 97 13.37 -1.51 2.96
N THR A 98 14.07 -1.91 1.91
CA THR A 98 13.51 -1.96 0.56
C THR A 98 13.57 -3.39 0.05
N VAL A 99 12.53 -3.78 -0.67
CA VAL A 99 12.39 -5.11 -1.28
C VAL A 99 11.41 -5.04 -2.43
N SER A 100 11.74 -5.67 -3.55
CA SER A 100 10.82 -5.70 -4.70
C SER A 100 9.50 -6.37 -4.34
N ARG A 101 8.41 -5.89 -4.93
CA ARG A 101 7.09 -6.52 -4.75
C ARG A 101 7.05 -7.93 -5.33
N THR A 102 7.88 -8.22 -6.32
CA THR A 102 8.07 -9.56 -6.86
C THR A 102 8.54 -10.54 -5.79
N HIS A 103 9.48 -10.12 -4.96
CA HIS A 103 9.98 -10.94 -3.87
C HIS A 103 9.05 -10.93 -2.65
N LEU A 104 8.70 -9.75 -2.14
CA LEU A 104 7.86 -9.60 -0.94
C LEU A 104 6.52 -10.34 -1.06
N ASP A 105 5.82 -10.14 -2.19
CA ASP A 105 4.48 -10.73 -2.36
C ASP A 105 4.57 -12.25 -2.47
N SER A 106 5.63 -12.79 -3.10
CA SER A 106 5.89 -14.24 -3.17
C SER A 106 6.18 -14.85 -1.80
N VAL A 107 6.97 -14.17 -0.99
CA VAL A 107 7.26 -14.59 0.40
C VAL A 107 5.98 -14.64 1.21
N LEU A 108 5.18 -13.59 1.17
CA LEU A 108 3.92 -13.51 1.92
C LEU A 108 2.91 -14.57 1.50
N LEU A 109 2.79 -14.82 0.18
CA LEU A 109 1.87 -15.83 -0.33
C LEU A 109 2.30 -17.25 0.10
N LYS A 110 3.56 -17.59 -0.05
CA LYS A 110 4.13 -18.87 0.41
C LYS A 110 3.99 -19.05 1.93
N HIS A 111 4.16 -17.96 2.68
CA HIS A 111 4.00 -18.00 4.13
C HIS A 111 2.55 -18.28 4.54
N ALA A 112 1.57 -17.73 3.84
CA ALA A 112 0.16 -18.06 4.05
C ALA A 112 -0.15 -19.53 3.67
N GLU A 113 0.42 -20.02 2.56
CA GLU A 113 0.30 -21.41 2.12
C GLU A 113 0.90 -22.37 3.17
N SER A 114 2.09 -22.06 3.69
CA SER A 114 2.75 -22.85 4.74
C SER A 114 1.95 -22.87 6.05
N ALA A 115 1.11 -21.89 6.29
CA ALA A 115 0.19 -21.84 7.44
C ALA A 115 -1.09 -22.67 7.21
N GLY A 116 -1.29 -23.25 6.02
CA GLY A 116 -2.42 -24.10 5.68
C GLY A 116 -3.46 -23.47 4.76
N ALA A 117 -3.24 -22.27 4.23
CA ALA A 117 -4.12 -21.71 3.22
C ALA A 117 -3.94 -22.40 1.86
N GLU A 118 -5.03 -22.76 1.19
CA GLU A 118 -5.00 -23.17 -0.21
C GLU A 118 -4.80 -21.95 -1.11
N VAL A 119 -3.95 -22.06 -2.13
CA VAL A 119 -3.64 -20.97 -3.07
C VAL A 119 -3.97 -21.40 -4.49
N ARG A 120 -4.84 -20.67 -5.17
CA ARG A 120 -5.14 -20.81 -6.60
C ARG A 120 -4.61 -19.59 -7.36
N GLN A 121 -3.49 -19.79 -8.02
CA GLN A 121 -2.91 -18.81 -8.93
C GLN A 121 -3.57 -18.91 -10.32
N GLY A 122 -3.55 -17.82 -11.10
CA GLY A 122 -4.26 -17.76 -12.38
C GLY A 122 -5.79 -17.70 -12.24
N ALA A 123 -6.33 -17.64 -11.01
CA ALA A 123 -7.74 -17.64 -10.68
C ALA A 123 -8.28 -16.21 -10.49
N GLU A 124 -8.64 -15.54 -11.61
CA GLU A 124 -9.12 -14.17 -11.60
C GLU A 124 -10.56 -14.10 -11.04
N VAL A 125 -10.73 -13.41 -9.92
CA VAL A 125 -12.08 -13.10 -9.38
C VAL A 125 -12.73 -12.03 -10.24
N ALA A 126 -13.90 -12.33 -10.81
CA ALA A 126 -14.69 -11.42 -11.63
C ALA A 126 -15.72 -10.62 -10.81
N GLY A 127 -16.15 -11.15 -9.67
CA GLY A 127 -17.11 -10.50 -8.78
C GLY A 127 -17.54 -11.38 -7.60
N PRO A 128 -18.45 -10.87 -6.76
CA PRO A 128 -19.03 -11.65 -5.67
C PRO A 128 -20.12 -12.61 -6.18
N GLU A 129 -20.26 -13.74 -5.53
CA GLU A 129 -21.49 -14.56 -5.59
C GLU A 129 -22.41 -14.14 -4.46
N LEU A 130 -23.69 -13.89 -4.78
CA LEU A 130 -24.68 -13.36 -3.85
C LEU A 130 -25.79 -14.39 -3.59
N ASP A 131 -26.30 -14.42 -2.37
CA ASP A 131 -27.55 -15.11 -2.06
C ASP A 131 -28.79 -14.26 -2.43
N ALA A 132 -29.97 -14.83 -2.23
CA ALA A 132 -31.26 -14.17 -2.52
C ALA A 132 -31.47 -12.86 -1.72
N ASN A 133 -30.75 -12.66 -0.60
CA ASN A 133 -30.83 -11.50 0.25
C ASN A 133 -29.73 -10.44 -0.06
N GLY A 134 -28.92 -10.70 -1.09
CA GLY A 134 -27.81 -9.83 -1.48
C GLY A 134 -26.57 -9.94 -0.60
N ARG A 135 -26.47 -10.97 0.25
CA ARG A 135 -25.27 -11.27 1.03
C ARG A 135 -24.24 -11.96 0.14
N VAL A 136 -22.99 -11.64 0.31
CA VAL A 136 -21.86 -12.32 -0.35
C VAL A 136 -21.65 -13.69 0.30
N ILE A 137 -21.72 -14.75 -0.52
CA ILE A 137 -21.56 -16.15 -0.12
C ILE A 137 -20.41 -16.84 -0.83
N GLY A 138 -19.61 -16.08 -1.58
CA GLY A 138 -18.48 -16.57 -2.34
C GLY A 138 -18.03 -15.58 -3.40
N VAL A 139 -17.28 -16.09 -4.35
CA VAL A 139 -16.79 -15.33 -5.51
C VAL A 139 -17.10 -16.07 -6.81
N VAL A 140 -17.20 -15.32 -7.89
CA VAL A 140 -17.27 -15.84 -9.25
C VAL A 140 -15.92 -15.60 -9.92
N LEU A 141 -15.28 -16.67 -10.40
CA LEU A 141 -14.06 -16.58 -11.17
C LEU A 141 -14.34 -16.20 -12.63
N LYS A 142 -13.35 -15.66 -13.30
CA LYS A 142 -13.42 -15.45 -14.75
C LYS A 142 -13.59 -16.81 -15.44
N GLY A 143 -14.65 -16.92 -16.26
CA GLY A 143 -15.07 -18.22 -16.83
C GLY A 143 -16.30 -18.82 -16.16
N GLY A 144 -16.79 -18.21 -15.07
CA GLY A 144 -18.08 -18.55 -14.47
C GLY A 144 -18.04 -19.58 -13.33
N GLU A 145 -16.88 -20.13 -12.99
CA GLU A 145 -16.75 -20.98 -11.82
C GLU A 145 -17.10 -20.23 -10.55
N LYS A 146 -17.94 -20.83 -9.72
CA LYS A 146 -18.34 -20.28 -8.41
C LYS A 146 -17.57 -20.98 -7.30
N VAL A 147 -16.98 -20.19 -6.42
CA VAL A 147 -16.27 -20.64 -5.23
C VAL A 147 -16.99 -20.11 -4.01
N TYR A 148 -17.46 -21.01 -3.16
CA TYR A 148 -18.29 -20.67 -2.00
C TYR A 148 -17.47 -20.58 -0.72
N GLY A 149 -17.80 -19.60 0.11
CA GLY A 149 -17.21 -19.41 1.43
C GLY A 149 -18.22 -18.83 2.41
N ASP A 150 -18.01 -19.08 3.70
CA ASP A 150 -18.85 -18.52 4.75
C ASP A 150 -18.63 -17.01 4.90
N ALA A 151 -17.40 -16.55 4.65
CA ALA A 151 -17.06 -15.14 4.48
C ALA A 151 -16.11 -14.95 3.31
N VAL A 152 -16.04 -13.70 2.79
CA VAL A 152 -15.13 -13.28 1.73
C VAL A 152 -14.28 -12.10 2.21
N ILE A 153 -13.00 -12.11 1.87
CA ILE A 153 -12.12 -10.93 2.01
C ILE A 153 -11.76 -10.42 0.62
N ALA A 154 -12.22 -9.21 0.30
CA ALA A 154 -11.83 -8.50 -0.91
C ALA A 154 -10.48 -7.81 -0.70
N ALA A 155 -9.40 -8.48 -1.12
CA ALA A 155 -8.01 -8.01 -1.17
C ALA A 155 -7.55 -7.80 -2.63
N ASP A 156 -8.49 -7.61 -3.54
CA ASP A 156 -8.40 -7.59 -5.00
C ASP A 156 -7.91 -6.25 -5.59
N GLY A 157 -7.39 -5.39 -4.72
CA GLY A 157 -6.62 -4.21 -5.08
C GLY A 157 -7.45 -3.00 -5.51
N ALA A 158 -6.78 -2.02 -6.15
CA ALA A 158 -7.34 -0.71 -6.47
C ALA A 158 -8.56 -0.75 -7.40
N TYR A 159 -8.63 -1.75 -8.26
CA TYR A 159 -9.71 -1.91 -9.26
C TYR A 159 -10.69 -3.03 -8.90
N SER A 160 -10.84 -3.32 -7.62
CA SER A 160 -11.68 -4.37 -7.06
C SER A 160 -12.97 -4.65 -7.84
N PRO A 161 -13.11 -5.81 -8.50
CA PRO A 161 -14.35 -6.21 -9.15
C PRO A 161 -15.47 -6.44 -8.14
N ILE A 162 -15.15 -6.92 -6.93
CA ILE A 162 -16.14 -7.12 -5.86
C ILE A 162 -16.73 -5.76 -5.44
N LYS A 163 -15.90 -4.77 -5.17
CA LYS A 163 -16.36 -3.42 -4.81
C LYS A 163 -17.24 -2.80 -5.89
N ARG A 164 -16.83 -2.95 -7.14
CA ARG A 164 -17.59 -2.43 -8.30
C ARG A 164 -18.96 -3.10 -8.45
N ALA A 165 -19.01 -4.43 -8.33
CA ALA A 165 -20.27 -5.18 -8.42
C ALA A 165 -21.25 -4.82 -7.30
N LEU A 166 -20.73 -4.57 -6.10
CA LEU A 166 -21.53 -4.13 -4.93
C LEU A 166 -21.85 -2.63 -4.96
N LYS A 167 -21.47 -1.90 -6.00
CA LYS A 167 -21.73 -0.45 -6.17
C LYS A 167 -21.35 0.36 -4.93
N ILE A 168 -20.16 0.05 -4.38
CA ILE A 168 -19.70 0.73 -3.17
C ILE A 168 -19.18 2.10 -3.54
N ASP A 169 -19.98 3.11 -3.24
CA ASP A 169 -19.61 4.50 -3.23
C ASP A 169 -19.45 4.95 -1.77
N SER A 170 -18.36 5.63 -1.45
CA SER A 170 -18.18 6.29 -0.18
C SER A 170 -17.99 7.79 -0.40
N GLU A 171 -18.29 8.58 0.63
CA GLU A 171 -18.01 10.03 0.63
C GLU A 171 -16.51 10.33 0.36
N TYR A 172 -15.66 9.32 0.54
CA TYR A 172 -14.22 9.38 0.34
C TYR A 172 -13.77 8.77 -1.00
N ASN A 173 -14.74 8.37 -1.84
CA ASN A 173 -14.44 7.83 -3.16
C ASN A 173 -13.81 8.93 -4.02
N GLY A 174 -12.62 8.68 -4.51
CA GLY A 174 -11.91 9.64 -5.34
C GLY A 174 -10.57 10.12 -4.79
N TYR A 175 -10.32 10.01 -3.48
CA TYR A 175 -8.96 10.30 -2.97
C TYR A 175 -7.99 9.23 -3.45
N SER A 176 -7.03 9.66 -4.27
CA SER A 176 -6.00 8.78 -4.79
C SER A 176 -4.77 9.57 -5.22
N ALA A 177 -3.64 8.90 -5.37
CA ALA A 177 -2.51 9.39 -6.13
C ALA A 177 -2.28 8.53 -7.36
N ILE A 178 -1.63 9.11 -8.35
CA ILE A 178 -1.00 8.37 -9.45
C ILE A 178 0.47 8.26 -9.13
N ALA A 179 0.99 7.06 -9.13
CA ALA A 179 2.40 6.78 -8.95
C ALA A 179 2.95 6.13 -10.21
N ILE A 180 4.17 6.52 -10.59
CA ILE A 180 4.91 5.94 -11.71
C ILE A 180 6.34 5.69 -11.28
N ARG A 181 6.90 4.55 -11.65
CA ARG A 181 8.27 4.18 -11.30
C ARG A 181 8.94 3.32 -12.38
N SER A 182 10.25 3.25 -12.28
CA SER A 182 11.06 2.23 -12.92
C SER A 182 12.17 1.81 -11.96
N GLU A 183 12.57 0.54 -12.04
CA GLU A 183 13.80 0.06 -11.41
C GLU A 183 14.92 0.14 -12.45
N MET A 184 16.07 0.65 -12.03
CA MET A 184 17.19 0.89 -12.92
C MET A 184 18.51 0.90 -12.16
N HIS A 185 19.60 0.58 -12.84
CA HIS A 185 20.93 0.82 -12.31
C HIS A 185 21.26 2.30 -12.34
N ALA A 186 21.99 2.76 -11.32
CA ALA A 186 22.52 4.11 -11.25
C ALA A 186 23.99 4.04 -10.84
N ASN A 187 24.84 4.86 -11.47
CA ASN A 187 26.23 5.01 -11.11
C ASN A 187 26.36 5.88 -9.84
N ARG A 188 25.87 5.33 -8.73
CA ARG A 188 26.02 5.93 -7.39
C ARG A 188 26.26 4.84 -6.36
N PRO A 189 26.98 5.12 -5.27
CA PRO A 189 27.14 4.17 -4.17
C PRO A 189 25.78 3.73 -3.62
N ASP A 190 25.68 2.48 -3.19
CA ASP A 190 24.55 2.00 -2.42
C ASP A 190 24.34 2.89 -1.19
N SER A 191 23.09 3.09 -0.85
CA SER A 191 22.67 4.00 0.21
C SER A 191 21.79 3.27 1.20
N ASP A 192 21.85 3.69 2.46
CA ASP A 192 20.93 3.29 3.51
C ASP A 192 19.81 4.32 3.73
N SER A 193 19.56 5.19 2.74
CA SER A 193 18.59 6.28 2.78
C SER A 193 17.48 6.11 1.75
N LEU A 194 16.24 6.35 2.18
CA LEU A 194 15.12 6.60 1.27
C LEU A 194 15.14 8.09 0.90
N ASP A 195 15.49 8.39 -0.34
CA ASP A 195 15.58 9.77 -0.81
C ASP A 195 14.22 10.24 -1.36
N ILE A 196 13.73 11.36 -0.84
CA ILE A 196 12.42 11.95 -1.19
C ILE A 196 12.63 13.36 -1.73
N TYR A 197 12.09 13.65 -2.90
CA TYR A 197 12.18 14.93 -3.60
C TYR A 197 10.83 15.65 -3.56
N LEU A 198 10.74 16.76 -2.81
CA LEU A 198 9.49 17.51 -2.62
C LEU A 198 9.22 18.53 -3.72
N LYS A 199 10.24 18.92 -4.49
CA LYS A 199 10.07 19.84 -5.61
C LYS A 199 9.99 19.06 -6.91
N LEU A 200 8.76 18.80 -7.36
CA LEU A 200 8.49 18.18 -8.66
C LEU A 200 8.05 19.25 -9.65
N VAL A 201 8.76 19.36 -10.77
CA VAL A 201 8.45 20.31 -11.85
C VAL A 201 8.08 19.52 -13.10
N PHE A 202 6.96 19.87 -13.72
CA PHE A 202 6.51 19.32 -15.00
C PHE A 202 6.07 20.45 -15.92
N GLN A 203 6.70 20.57 -17.08
CA GLN A 203 6.45 21.63 -18.05
C GLN A 203 6.54 23.06 -17.45
N GLY A 204 7.46 23.27 -16.52
CA GLY A 204 7.68 24.53 -15.82
C GLY A 204 6.83 24.76 -14.58
N ASP A 205 5.77 23.99 -14.36
CA ASP A 205 4.91 24.10 -13.19
C ASP A 205 5.31 23.13 -12.09
N GLN A 206 5.32 23.61 -10.85
CA GLN A 206 5.51 22.72 -9.71
C GLN A 206 4.20 21.97 -9.41
N LEU A 207 4.27 20.63 -9.44
CA LEU A 207 3.12 19.77 -9.18
C LEU A 207 3.06 19.27 -7.73
N PRO A 208 1.84 19.03 -7.20
CA PRO A 208 1.62 18.50 -5.88
C PRO A 208 1.92 16.99 -5.82
N GLY A 209 2.99 16.64 -5.14
CA GLY A 209 3.46 15.28 -5.02
C GLY A 209 4.89 15.20 -4.52
N TYR A 210 5.52 14.06 -4.70
CA TYR A 210 6.93 13.88 -4.42
C TYR A 210 7.54 12.82 -5.34
N GLY A 211 8.84 12.99 -5.63
CA GLY A 211 9.67 11.96 -6.26
C GLY A 211 10.42 11.15 -5.22
N TRP A 212 10.87 9.98 -5.61
CA TRP A 212 11.71 9.16 -4.75
C TRP A 212 12.84 8.50 -5.53
N VAL A 213 13.93 8.21 -4.81
CA VAL A 213 15.04 7.38 -5.25
C VAL A 213 15.36 6.44 -4.09
N PHE A 214 14.94 5.19 -4.20
CA PHE A 214 15.05 4.21 -3.13
C PHE A 214 16.04 3.11 -3.54
N PRO A 215 17.10 2.88 -2.73
CA PRO A 215 18.08 1.84 -3.02
C PRO A 215 17.42 0.46 -2.87
N MET A 216 17.75 -0.44 -3.81
CA MET A 216 17.30 -1.83 -3.78
C MET A 216 18.45 -2.81 -3.51
N GLY A 217 19.67 -2.25 -3.34
CA GLY A 217 20.90 -2.99 -3.27
C GLY A 217 21.54 -3.27 -4.64
N ASN A 218 22.84 -3.60 -4.64
CA ASN A 218 23.60 -3.96 -5.84
C ASN A 218 23.56 -2.90 -6.97
N GLY A 219 23.53 -1.60 -6.62
CA GLY A 219 23.49 -0.51 -7.59
C GLY A 219 22.14 -0.33 -8.29
N VAL A 220 21.11 -1.07 -7.87
CA VAL A 220 19.74 -0.92 -8.38
C VAL A 220 18.96 0.06 -7.52
N PHE A 221 18.20 0.93 -8.16
CA PHE A 221 17.33 1.91 -7.50
C PHE A 221 15.92 1.85 -8.08
N ASN A 222 14.91 1.88 -7.19
CA ASN A 222 13.53 2.16 -7.56
C ASN A 222 13.36 3.68 -7.60
N ILE A 223 13.21 4.24 -8.81
CA ILE A 223 13.08 5.68 -9.02
C ILE A 223 11.69 5.96 -9.57
N GLY A 224 11.01 6.91 -8.94
CA GLY A 224 9.67 7.24 -9.35
C GLY A 224 9.14 8.54 -8.76
N LEU A 225 7.91 8.83 -9.09
CA LEU A 225 7.17 9.98 -8.54
C LEU A 225 5.70 9.64 -8.37
N GLY A 226 5.05 10.40 -7.49
CA GLY A 226 3.62 10.33 -7.31
C GLY A 226 3.01 11.72 -7.16
N TYR A 227 1.81 11.91 -7.72
CA TYR A 227 1.04 13.14 -7.62
C TYR A 227 -0.42 12.85 -7.27
N VAL A 228 -1.06 13.81 -6.59
CA VAL A 228 -2.41 13.61 -6.05
C VAL A 228 -3.50 13.98 -7.07
N ASN A 229 -4.60 13.21 -7.07
CA ASN A 229 -5.75 13.49 -7.95
C ASN A 229 -6.64 14.65 -7.46
N SER A 230 -6.36 15.26 -6.35
CA SER A 230 -6.97 16.51 -5.93
C SER A 230 -6.39 17.76 -6.66
N TYR A 231 -5.32 17.58 -7.40
CA TYR A 231 -4.85 18.60 -8.36
C TYR A 231 -5.84 18.71 -9.53
N LYS A 232 -6.29 19.94 -9.83
CA LYS A 232 -7.36 20.17 -10.82
C LYS A 232 -7.08 19.54 -12.19
N ASN A 233 -5.85 19.61 -12.67
CA ASN A 233 -5.47 19.14 -14.00
C ASN A 233 -4.73 17.79 -13.98
N TRP A 234 -4.92 16.97 -12.95
CA TRP A 234 -4.18 15.71 -12.80
C TRP A 234 -4.34 14.75 -13.99
N GLN A 235 -5.49 14.77 -14.67
CA GLN A 235 -5.78 13.90 -15.82
C GLN A 235 -5.03 14.28 -17.09
N SER A 236 -4.60 15.53 -17.22
CA SER A 236 -3.80 16.00 -18.36
C SER A 236 -2.31 15.69 -18.23
N ILE A 237 -1.87 15.19 -17.06
CA ILE A 237 -0.47 14.87 -16.83
C ILE A 237 -0.10 13.57 -17.54
N ASN A 238 0.82 13.65 -18.49
CA ASN A 238 1.48 12.45 -19.01
C ASN A 238 2.52 11.96 -17.99
N ALA A 239 2.15 10.94 -17.21
CA ALA A 239 2.99 10.43 -16.13
C ALA A 239 4.37 9.94 -16.63
N THR A 240 4.44 9.34 -17.81
CA THR A 240 5.72 8.85 -18.37
C THR A 240 6.64 10.00 -18.76
N GLN A 241 6.10 11.05 -19.39
CA GLN A 241 6.87 12.25 -19.68
C GLN A 241 7.35 12.92 -18.38
N PHE A 242 6.47 12.97 -17.36
CA PHE A 242 6.81 13.53 -16.05
C PHE A 242 7.94 12.76 -15.37
N LEU A 243 7.92 11.42 -15.41
CA LEU A 243 9.05 10.62 -14.92
C LEU A 243 10.34 10.98 -15.69
N GLY A 244 10.28 11.11 -17.01
CA GLY A 244 11.44 11.51 -17.81
C GLY A 244 11.98 12.88 -17.45
N GLU A 245 11.12 13.87 -17.16
CA GLU A 245 11.53 15.20 -16.67
C GLU A 245 12.16 15.10 -15.27
N PHE A 246 11.59 14.29 -14.37
CA PHE A 246 12.18 14.06 -13.04
C PHE A 246 13.56 13.41 -13.13
N LEU A 247 13.75 12.38 -13.95
CA LEU A 247 15.06 11.73 -14.13
C LEU A 247 16.15 12.74 -14.56
N ARG A 248 15.83 13.72 -15.41
CA ARG A 248 16.77 14.76 -15.86
C ARG A 248 17.14 15.76 -14.75
N THR A 249 16.38 15.81 -13.65
CA THR A 249 16.71 16.65 -12.48
C THR A 249 17.68 15.99 -11.52
N LEU A 250 17.91 14.69 -11.66
CA LEU A 250 18.84 13.93 -10.84
C LEU A 250 20.28 14.16 -11.33
N PRO A 251 21.30 13.90 -10.49
CA PRO A 251 22.70 14.13 -10.87
C PRO A 251 23.07 13.41 -12.17
N PRO A 252 23.68 14.09 -13.15
CA PRO A 252 24.00 13.50 -14.45
C PRO A 252 25.08 12.41 -14.37
N ASP A 253 25.93 12.45 -13.36
CA ASP A 253 26.95 11.44 -13.07
C ASP A 253 26.38 10.09 -12.59
N TRP A 254 25.08 10.04 -12.31
CA TRP A 254 24.39 8.77 -12.03
C TRP A 254 24.16 7.93 -13.28
N ASP A 255 24.36 8.48 -14.45
CA ASP A 255 24.25 7.81 -15.76
C ASP A 255 22.94 7.02 -15.91
N LEU A 256 21.83 7.68 -15.57
CA LEU A 256 20.50 7.05 -15.63
C LEU A 256 20.04 6.86 -17.08
N PRO A 257 19.43 5.70 -17.41
CA PRO A 257 18.91 5.46 -18.73
C PRO A 257 17.81 6.46 -19.12
N PRO A 258 17.76 6.91 -20.37
CA PRO A 258 16.73 7.82 -20.83
C PRO A 258 15.35 7.15 -20.81
N ILE A 259 14.30 7.95 -20.62
CA ILE A 259 12.92 7.44 -20.47
C ILE A 259 12.48 6.59 -21.68
N GLU A 260 12.97 6.86 -22.87
CA GLU A 260 12.63 6.12 -24.09
C GLU A 260 13.17 4.68 -24.06
N GLU A 261 14.35 4.46 -23.48
CA GLU A 261 14.92 3.14 -23.25
C GLU A 261 14.10 2.36 -22.21
N LEU A 262 13.76 3.01 -21.09
CA LEU A 262 12.92 2.43 -20.03
C LEU A 262 11.55 2.01 -20.56
N LYS A 263 10.96 2.80 -21.46
CA LYS A 263 9.69 2.46 -22.15
C LYS A 263 9.86 1.23 -23.04
N LYS A 264 10.92 1.19 -23.85
CA LYS A 264 11.23 0.07 -24.76
C LYS A 264 11.38 -1.23 -23.99
N ASN A 265 12.06 -1.18 -22.85
CA ASN A 265 12.28 -2.33 -21.97
C ASN A 265 11.08 -2.66 -21.08
N LYS A 266 9.98 -1.92 -21.22
CA LYS A 266 8.74 -2.09 -20.44
C LYS A 266 8.95 -2.05 -18.92
N SER A 267 10.00 -1.35 -18.44
CA SER A 267 10.32 -1.21 -17.02
C SER A 267 9.48 -0.12 -16.34
N VAL A 268 8.94 0.84 -17.11
CA VAL A 268 8.08 1.90 -16.60
C VAL A 268 6.70 1.35 -16.25
N ARG A 269 6.29 1.55 -15.00
CA ARG A 269 4.98 1.10 -14.49
C ARG A 269 4.28 2.24 -13.77
N ALA A 270 3.01 2.44 -14.09
CA ALA A 270 2.15 3.41 -13.40
C ALA A 270 0.97 2.70 -12.72
N TRP A 271 0.52 3.23 -11.59
CA TRP A 271 -0.60 2.69 -10.84
C TRP A 271 -1.36 3.77 -10.08
N ARG A 272 -2.65 3.53 -9.87
CA ARG A 272 -3.48 4.34 -9.01
C ARG A 272 -3.43 3.80 -7.58
N LEU A 273 -3.21 4.70 -6.61
CA LEU A 273 -3.17 4.41 -5.18
C LEU A 273 -4.43 4.96 -4.51
N PRO A 274 -5.45 4.15 -4.22
CA PRO A 274 -6.61 4.57 -3.44
C PRO A 274 -6.20 4.88 -2.00
N MET A 275 -6.73 5.97 -1.43
CA MET A 275 -6.31 6.48 -0.14
C MET A 275 -7.51 6.90 0.72
N GLY A 276 -7.35 6.79 2.04
CA GLY A 276 -8.25 7.42 2.99
C GLY A 276 -9.66 6.83 3.07
N PHE A 277 -9.80 5.51 2.92
CA PHE A 277 -11.04 4.76 2.94
C PHE A 277 -11.95 5.01 1.74
N THR A 278 -11.66 4.37 0.61
CA THR A 278 -12.53 4.40 -0.58
C THR A 278 -13.63 3.34 -0.56
N ALA A 279 -13.67 2.46 0.45
CA ALA A 279 -14.78 1.59 0.78
C ALA A 279 -15.11 1.77 2.27
N TRP A 280 -16.15 2.51 2.58
CA TRP A 280 -16.59 2.75 3.95
C TRP A 280 -18.11 2.63 4.08
N PRO A 281 -18.65 1.93 5.10
CA PRO A 281 -17.93 1.06 6.03
C PRO A 281 -17.13 -0.04 5.30
N PRO A 282 -16.03 -0.57 5.93
CA PRO A 282 -15.08 -1.47 5.27
C PRO A 282 -15.61 -2.90 5.12
N TRP A 283 -16.89 -3.08 5.10
CA TRP A 283 -17.56 -4.36 4.96
C TRP A 283 -18.99 -4.23 4.40
N ARG A 284 -19.52 -5.34 3.92
CA ARG A 284 -20.92 -5.57 3.61
C ARG A 284 -21.28 -6.98 4.10
N PRO A 285 -22.58 -7.34 4.20
CA PRO A 285 -22.95 -8.71 4.59
C PRO A 285 -22.19 -9.77 3.79
N GLY A 286 -21.38 -10.56 4.50
CA GLY A 286 -20.55 -11.62 3.93
C GLY A 286 -19.18 -11.21 3.38
N VAL A 287 -18.82 -9.92 3.34
CA VAL A 287 -17.53 -9.49 2.78
C VAL A 287 -16.87 -8.34 3.56
N LEU A 288 -15.55 -8.44 3.75
CA LEU A 288 -14.67 -7.37 4.25
C LEU A 288 -13.76 -6.86 3.14
N PHE A 289 -13.41 -5.55 3.19
CA PHE A 289 -12.47 -4.92 2.28
C PHE A 289 -11.15 -4.60 2.98
N THR A 290 -10.01 -4.86 2.31
CA THR A 290 -8.69 -4.67 2.90
C THR A 290 -7.68 -4.19 1.85
N GLY A 291 -6.58 -3.60 2.29
CA GLY A 291 -5.56 -3.07 1.38
C GLY A 291 -6.09 -1.99 0.43
N ASP A 292 -5.71 -2.06 -0.85
CA ASP A 292 -6.12 -1.06 -1.83
C ASP A 292 -7.64 -1.10 -2.14
N SER A 293 -8.32 -2.24 -1.98
CA SER A 293 -9.77 -2.32 -2.16
C SER A 293 -10.53 -1.53 -1.09
N LEU A 294 -10.00 -1.49 0.15
CA LEU A 294 -10.45 -0.60 1.21
C LEU A 294 -10.08 0.87 0.94
N GLY A 295 -9.03 1.13 0.16
CA GLY A 295 -8.38 2.43 0.10
C GLY A 295 -7.52 2.70 1.32
N ALA A 296 -6.77 1.68 1.76
CA ALA A 296 -5.94 1.73 2.96
C ALA A 296 -4.69 2.62 2.81
N GLY A 297 -4.37 3.12 1.61
CA GLY A 297 -3.26 4.03 1.40
C GLY A 297 -3.34 5.27 2.31
N LYS A 298 -2.21 5.66 2.90
CA LYS A 298 -2.12 6.83 3.77
C LYS A 298 -2.23 8.12 2.95
N PRO A 299 -3.23 8.99 3.17
CA PRO A 299 -3.51 10.13 2.28
C PRO A 299 -2.37 11.15 2.15
N ALA A 300 -1.50 11.26 3.16
CA ALA A 300 -0.42 12.26 3.16
C ALA A 300 0.90 11.76 2.57
N SER A 301 1.14 10.45 2.48
CA SER A 301 2.44 9.90 2.10
C SER A 301 2.40 8.74 1.12
N GLY A 302 1.22 8.23 0.76
CA GLY A 302 1.10 7.07 -0.11
C GLY A 302 1.55 5.73 0.50
N ALA A 303 2.00 5.70 1.77
CA ALA A 303 2.43 4.46 2.40
C ALA A 303 1.27 3.45 2.46
N GLY A 304 1.41 2.33 1.74
CA GLY A 304 0.36 1.33 1.54
C GLY A 304 0.67 -0.03 2.16
N ILE A 305 1.92 -0.53 2.08
CA ILE A 305 2.25 -1.91 2.48
C ILE A 305 1.95 -2.17 3.97
N SER A 306 2.39 -1.28 4.87
CA SER A 306 2.09 -1.44 6.31
C SER A 306 0.60 -1.45 6.60
N LYS A 307 -0.18 -0.66 5.85
CA LYS A 307 -1.63 -0.58 5.99
C LYS A 307 -2.33 -1.80 5.38
N ALA A 308 -1.78 -2.34 4.31
CA ALA A 308 -2.26 -3.58 3.71
C ALA A 308 -2.07 -4.77 4.69
N LEU A 309 -0.87 -4.91 5.27
CA LEU A 309 -0.60 -5.93 6.28
C LEU A 309 -1.53 -5.78 7.50
N GLU A 310 -1.62 -4.58 8.06
CA GLU A 310 -2.45 -4.26 9.22
C GLU A 310 -3.93 -4.58 9.00
N SER A 311 -4.50 -4.12 7.87
CA SER A 311 -5.90 -4.41 7.55
C SER A 311 -6.15 -5.87 7.21
N GLY A 312 -5.18 -6.53 6.58
CA GLY A 312 -5.26 -7.96 6.28
C GLY A 312 -5.32 -8.81 7.53
N LEU A 313 -4.36 -8.63 8.45
CA LEU A 313 -4.35 -9.33 9.75
C LEU A 313 -5.65 -9.11 10.52
N ALA A 314 -6.10 -7.86 10.60
CA ALA A 314 -7.36 -7.52 11.29
C ALA A 314 -8.59 -8.16 10.60
N ALA A 315 -8.63 -8.19 9.26
CA ALA A 315 -9.73 -8.79 8.52
C ALA A 315 -9.79 -10.31 8.72
N GLY A 316 -8.63 -11.00 8.67
CA GLY A 316 -8.55 -12.43 8.93
C GLY A 316 -9.05 -12.80 10.34
N GLU A 317 -8.55 -12.09 11.35
CA GLU A 317 -8.97 -12.27 12.75
C GLU A 317 -10.47 -12.01 12.95
N CYS A 318 -10.98 -10.86 12.45
CA CYS A 318 -12.38 -10.50 12.62
C CYS A 318 -13.33 -11.41 11.84
N ALA A 319 -12.93 -11.91 10.65
CA ALA A 319 -13.72 -12.86 9.89
C ALA A 319 -13.89 -14.18 10.65
N ILE A 320 -12.79 -14.75 11.16
CA ILE A 320 -12.84 -16.00 11.93
C ILE A 320 -13.63 -15.83 13.23
N ALA A 321 -13.42 -14.73 13.96
CA ALA A 321 -14.19 -14.44 15.18
C ALA A 321 -15.71 -14.35 14.89
N ALA A 322 -16.11 -13.75 13.78
CA ALA A 322 -17.51 -13.67 13.39
C ALA A 322 -18.09 -15.04 13.07
N LEU A 323 -17.34 -15.89 12.35
CA LEU A 323 -17.76 -17.28 12.04
C LEU A 323 -17.96 -18.12 13.29
N GLN A 324 -17.06 -17.99 14.29
CA GLN A 324 -17.15 -18.71 15.56
C GLN A 324 -18.33 -18.25 16.44
N ASN A 325 -18.76 -16.98 16.31
CA ASN A 325 -19.83 -16.39 17.12
C ASN A 325 -21.23 -16.39 16.45
N GLY A 326 -21.45 -17.24 15.46
CA GLY A 326 -22.80 -17.49 14.94
C GLY A 326 -23.14 -16.88 13.59
N GLY A 327 -22.17 -16.31 12.89
CA GLY A 327 -22.35 -16.07 11.48
C GLY A 327 -21.71 -14.82 10.88
N PRO A 328 -21.40 -14.86 9.60
CA PRO A 328 -20.65 -13.85 8.87
C PRO A 328 -21.54 -12.68 8.37
N GLY A 329 -22.62 -12.35 9.11
CA GLY A 329 -23.53 -11.28 8.74
C GLY A 329 -23.05 -9.88 9.15
N ASP A 330 -22.27 -9.79 10.22
CA ASP A 330 -21.85 -8.51 10.83
C ASP A 330 -20.34 -8.47 11.10
N PHE A 331 -19.67 -7.50 10.47
CA PHE A 331 -18.26 -7.21 10.69
C PHE A 331 -18.05 -5.80 11.27
N THR A 332 -18.99 -5.31 12.07
CA THR A 332 -18.93 -4.01 12.74
C THR A 332 -17.66 -3.88 13.58
N ASN A 333 -17.21 -4.97 14.21
CA ASN A 333 -15.96 -4.98 14.98
C ASN A 333 -14.73 -4.63 14.10
N TYR A 334 -14.68 -5.12 12.87
CA TYR A 334 -13.63 -4.74 11.93
C TYR A 334 -13.67 -3.24 11.60
N ALA A 335 -14.87 -2.68 11.35
CA ALA A 335 -15.04 -1.26 11.09
C ALA A 335 -14.61 -0.40 12.28
N GLN A 336 -15.00 -0.79 13.50
CA GLN A 336 -14.58 -0.10 14.74
C GLN A 336 -13.06 -0.13 14.90
N ARG A 337 -12.43 -1.26 14.63
CA ARG A 337 -10.97 -1.42 14.70
C ARG A 337 -10.24 -0.53 13.68
N MET A 338 -10.72 -0.47 12.44
CA MET A 338 -10.14 0.41 11.41
C MET A 338 -10.35 1.90 11.75
N GLU A 339 -11.52 2.29 12.27
CA GLU A 339 -11.78 3.66 12.69
C GLU A 339 -10.92 4.07 13.88
N ALA A 340 -10.78 3.21 14.88
CA ALA A 340 -9.90 3.45 16.04
C ALA A 340 -8.44 3.63 15.63
N ALA A 341 -7.96 2.77 14.73
CA ALA A 341 -6.57 2.77 14.30
C ALA A 341 -6.23 3.96 13.40
N TRP A 342 -7.08 4.31 12.43
CA TRP A 342 -6.73 5.22 11.34
C TRP A 342 -7.70 6.38 11.16
N GLY A 343 -8.92 6.33 11.69
CA GLY A 343 -9.98 7.27 11.38
C GLY A 343 -9.59 8.74 11.57
N ARG A 344 -8.96 9.07 12.70
CA ARG A 344 -8.44 10.43 12.95
C ARG A 344 -7.32 10.82 11.98
N GLU A 345 -6.38 9.91 11.72
CA GLU A 345 -5.27 10.14 10.80
C GLU A 345 -5.79 10.37 9.37
N TYR A 346 -6.76 9.56 8.94
CA TYR A 346 -7.29 9.61 7.58
C TYR A 346 -8.20 10.83 7.37
N ARG A 347 -9.02 11.22 8.33
CA ARG A 347 -9.78 12.49 8.24
C ARG A 347 -8.86 13.70 8.05
N ARG A 348 -7.81 13.80 8.86
CA ARG A 348 -6.78 14.85 8.71
C ARG A 348 -6.02 14.74 7.40
N GLY A 349 -5.65 13.50 7.03
CA GLY A 349 -4.92 13.22 5.80
C GLY A 349 -5.71 13.60 4.53
N ARG A 350 -7.01 13.33 4.49
CA ARG A 350 -7.89 13.75 3.40
C ARG A 350 -7.97 15.28 3.27
N TYR A 351 -8.05 15.97 4.39
CA TYR A 351 -8.00 17.44 4.38
C TYR A 351 -6.64 17.94 3.82
N MET A 352 -5.54 17.37 4.30
CA MET A 352 -4.20 17.69 3.78
C MET A 352 -4.05 17.35 2.29
N HIS A 353 -4.61 16.23 1.84
CA HIS A 353 -4.62 15.85 0.43
C HIS A 353 -5.29 16.91 -0.46
N LYS A 354 -6.42 17.50 -0.01
CA LYS A 354 -7.06 18.61 -0.70
C LYS A 354 -6.18 19.86 -0.75
N LEU A 355 -5.51 20.20 0.36
CA LEU A 355 -4.62 21.36 0.43
C LEU A 355 -3.39 21.15 -0.47
N ILE A 356 -2.76 19.99 -0.42
CA ILE A 356 -1.60 19.64 -1.26
C ILE A 356 -2.00 19.69 -2.74
N GLY A 357 -3.22 19.34 -3.11
CA GLY A 357 -3.72 19.43 -4.48
C GLY A 357 -3.74 20.84 -5.07
N GLN A 358 -3.50 21.88 -4.26
CA GLN A 358 -3.39 23.26 -4.70
C GLN A 358 -1.92 23.67 -4.81
N PRO A 359 -1.35 23.91 -6.02
CA PRO A 359 0.09 24.14 -6.21
C PRO A 359 0.65 25.27 -5.35
N ARG A 360 -0.10 26.37 -5.17
CA ARG A 360 0.35 27.51 -4.33
C ARG A 360 0.51 27.12 -2.86
N LEU A 361 -0.41 26.29 -2.32
CA LEU A 361 -0.35 25.81 -0.94
C LEU A 361 0.71 24.73 -0.78
N ALA A 362 0.86 23.84 -1.76
CA ALA A 362 1.92 22.85 -1.78
C ALA A 362 3.31 23.53 -1.74
N ASN A 363 3.51 24.55 -2.58
CA ASN A 363 4.75 25.35 -2.60
C ASN A 363 5.02 26.08 -1.28
N ALA A 364 4.00 26.70 -0.69
CA ALA A 364 4.11 27.33 0.61
C ALA A 364 4.50 26.31 1.69
N GLY A 365 3.89 25.12 1.65
CA GLY A 365 4.24 24.01 2.54
C GLY A 365 5.68 23.56 2.41
N VAL A 366 6.19 23.40 1.18
CA VAL A 366 7.59 23.03 0.92
C VAL A 366 8.54 24.10 1.46
N LYS A 367 8.28 25.39 1.21
CA LYS A 367 9.08 26.53 1.75
C LYS A 367 9.07 26.53 3.28
N LEU A 368 7.93 26.22 3.89
CA LEU A 368 7.79 26.19 5.35
C LEU A 368 8.61 25.05 5.96
N ILE A 369 8.57 23.84 5.35
CA ILE A 369 9.37 22.70 5.78
C ILE A 369 10.87 22.94 5.54
N ASP A 370 11.23 23.72 4.55
CA ASP A 370 12.60 24.09 4.25
C ASP A 370 13.20 25.05 5.30
N ASN A 371 12.35 25.79 6.03
CA ASN A 371 12.78 26.62 7.14
C ASN A 371 13.22 25.76 8.34
N ALA A 372 14.50 25.85 8.74
CA ALA A 372 15.10 25.02 9.76
C ALA A 372 14.35 25.09 11.11
N ALA A 373 14.00 26.29 11.58
CA ALA A 373 13.33 26.47 12.88
C ALA A 373 11.92 25.85 12.90
N PHE A 374 11.17 25.98 11.81
CA PHE A 374 9.86 25.33 11.68
C PHE A 374 10.00 23.80 11.60
N ARG A 375 10.92 23.32 10.78
CA ARG A 375 11.23 21.90 10.63
C ARG A 375 11.59 21.26 11.97
N ASP A 376 12.50 21.87 12.74
CA ASP A 376 12.91 21.34 14.03
C ASP A 376 11.75 21.25 15.04
N ARG A 377 10.86 22.25 15.05
CA ARG A 377 9.64 22.20 15.87
C ARG A 377 8.71 21.07 15.42
N MET A 378 8.49 20.94 14.13
CA MET A 378 7.67 19.88 13.53
C MET A 378 8.24 18.48 13.86
N LEU A 379 9.55 18.29 13.71
CA LEU A 379 10.22 17.05 14.02
C LEU A 379 10.13 16.68 15.50
N LYS A 380 10.39 17.64 16.40
CA LYS A 380 10.21 17.45 17.85
C LYS A 380 8.78 17.02 18.19
N ALA A 381 7.78 17.64 17.57
CA ALA A 381 6.37 17.27 17.76
C ALA A 381 6.06 15.87 17.24
N LEU A 382 6.60 15.48 16.07
CA LEU A 382 6.45 14.15 15.48
C LEU A 382 7.12 13.07 16.35
N TYR A 383 8.35 13.30 16.82
CA TYR A 383 9.08 12.37 17.69
C TYR A 383 8.40 12.23 19.06
N LYS A 384 7.92 13.32 19.67
CA LYS A 384 7.17 13.28 20.94
C LYS A 384 5.89 12.46 20.78
N LYS A 385 5.15 12.66 19.69
CA LYS A 385 3.94 11.86 19.37
C LYS A 385 4.27 10.39 19.11
N ALA A 386 5.45 10.11 18.57
CA ALA A 386 5.91 8.74 18.30
C ALA A 386 6.19 7.95 19.58
N GLN A 387 6.51 8.62 20.70
CA GLN A 387 6.79 8.00 22.00
C GLN A 387 5.54 7.79 22.87
N GLY A 388 4.40 8.37 22.49
CA GLY A 388 3.13 8.18 23.21
C GLY A 388 2.55 6.79 23.04
N PRO A 389 1.60 6.37 23.93
CA PRO A 389 0.97 5.08 23.85
C PRO A 389 0.30 4.90 22.47
N GLN A 390 0.69 3.86 21.78
CA GLN A 390 0.06 3.46 20.52
C GLN A 390 -0.94 2.36 20.83
N HIS A 391 -2.14 2.46 20.27
CA HIS A 391 -3.05 1.33 20.24
C HIS A 391 -2.33 0.21 19.47
N SER A 392 -1.79 -0.74 20.23
CA SER A 392 -1.25 -1.99 19.69
C SER A 392 -2.42 -2.84 19.21
N PHE A 393 -2.35 -3.30 17.98
CA PHE A 393 -3.14 -4.45 17.54
C PHE A 393 -2.59 -5.72 18.13
#